data_6d98701d619b2aa846b805d5590e78cf
#
_entry.id   6d98701d619b2aa846b805d5590e78cf
#
_cell.length_a   1.000
_cell.length_b   1.000
_cell.length_c   1.000
_cell.angle_alpha   90.00
_cell.angle_beta   90.00
_cell.angle_gamma   90.00
#
_symmetry.space_group_name_H-M   'P 1'
#
loop_
_entity.id
_entity.type
_entity.pdbx_description
1 polymer ?
#
loop_
_entity_poly.entity_id
_entity_poly.type
_entity_poly.pdbx_seq_one_letter_code
_entity_poly.pdbx_strand_id
1 'polypeptide(L)'
;MSQTDFYTVPELAKELNITQRAIRFYESKALLLPQRAGTTRVYSHKDRARLVLILRGKRLGFSLAEIREFLDLYHIDTDNSLQTKLLSEKIRIKINDLLEQRNELDLVLAELNEIQEKCFNALKN
;
A
#
# COMPACT_ATOMS: atom_id res chain seq x y z
N MET A 1 -24.98 -23.45 7.34
CA MET A 1 -24.83 -22.07 7.31
C MET A 1 -24.05 -21.59 6.10
N SER A 2 -24.64 -20.78 5.35
CA SER A 2 -23.95 -20.35 4.17
C SER A 2 -23.15 -19.11 4.48
N GLN A 3 -21.87 -19.25 4.48
CA GLN A 3 -21.04 -18.10 4.38
C GLN A 3 -21.07 -17.62 2.96
N THR A 4 -21.10 -16.33 2.81
CA THR A 4 -20.95 -15.74 1.50
C THR A 4 -19.50 -15.95 1.08
N ASP A 5 -19.31 -16.75 0.06
CA ASP A 5 -17.97 -17.00 -0.43
C ASP A 5 -17.46 -15.88 -1.34
N PHE A 6 -18.30 -14.89 -1.60
CA PHE A 6 -17.99 -13.83 -2.54
C PHE A 6 -18.43 -12.49 -1.99
N TYR A 7 -17.73 -11.45 -2.44
CA TYR A 7 -18.01 -10.07 -2.09
C TYR A 7 -18.28 -9.27 -3.35
N THR A 8 -19.25 -8.39 -3.29
CA THR A 8 -19.48 -7.42 -4.37
C THR A 8 -18.54 -6.24 -4.19
N VAL A 9 -18.38 -5.43 -5.25
CA VAL A 9 -17.55 -4.22 -5.16
C VAL A 9 -18.04 -3.28 -4.05
N PRO A 10 -19.36 -2.98 -3.96
CA PRO A 10 -19.84 -2.13 -2.87
C PRO A 10 -19.57 -2.69 -1.48
N GLU A 11 -19.68 -4.01 -1.31
CA GLU A 11 -19.43 -4.63 -0.01
C GLU A 11 -17.97 -4.47 0.40
N LEU A 12 -17.04 -4.74 -0.52
CA LEU A 12 -15.62 -4.58 -0.24
C LEU A 12 -15.25 -3.12 0.03
N ALA A 13 -15.81 -2.22 -0.75
CA ALA A 13 -15.53 -0.79 -0.60
C ALA A 13 -15.94 -0.33 0.79
N LYS A 14 -17.12 -0.75 1.25
CA LYS A 14 -17.63 -0.37 2.55
C LYS A 14 -16.80 -1.00 3.68
N GLU A 15 -16.52 -2.28 3.56
CA GLU A 15 -15.79 -3.02 4.60
C GLU A 15 -14.38 -2.46 4.79
N LEU A 16 -13.69 -2.16 3.69
CA LEU A 16 -12.31 -1.74 3.74
C LEU A 16 -12.15 -0.21 3.73
N ASN A 17 -13.27 0.50 3.72
CA ASN A 17 -13.29 1.97 3.77
C ASN A 17 -12.51 2.60 2.63
N ILE A 18 -12.75 2.12 1.42
CA ILE A 18 -12.15 2.67 0.21
C ILE A 18 -13.26 2.89 -0.83
N THR A 19 -12.92 3.57 -1.91
CA THR A 19 -13.90 3.83 -2.96
C THR A 19 -14.02 2.62 -3.89
N GLN A 20 -15.17 2.48 -4.51
CA GLN A 20 -15.35 1.47 -5.55
C GLN A 20 -14.41 1.72 -6.71
N ARG A 21 -14.13 2.98 -6.99
CA ARG A 21 -13.20 3.36 -8.04
C ARG A 21 -11.80 2.81 -7.78
N ALA A 22 -11.35 2.85 -6.52
CA ALA A 22 -10.05 2.30 -6.15
C ALA A 22 -9.99 0.80 -6.44
N ILE A 23 -11.04 0.07 -6.09
CA ILE A 23 -11.10 -1.36 -6.36
C ILE A 23 -11.01 -1.64 -7.86
N ARG A 24 -11.78 -0.90 -8.66
CA ARG A 24 -11.76 -1.04 -10.11
C ARG A 24 -10.40 -0.69 -10.70
N PHE A 25 -9.71 0.26 -10.09
CA PHE A 25 -8.36 0.61 -10.50
C PHE A 25 -7.41 -0.57 -10.33
N TYR A 26 -7.45 -1.22 -9.17
CA TYR A 26 -6.59 -2.39 -8.94
C TYR A 26 -6.95 -3.55 -9.85
N GLU A 27 -8.23 -3.70 -10.15
CA GLU A 27 -8.68 -4.69 -11.13
C GLU A 27 -8.13 -4.39 -12.52
N SER A 28 -8.14 -3.13 -12.91
CA SER A 28 -7.62 -2.73 -14.22
C SER A 28 -6.11 -2.96 -14.34
N LYS A 29 -5.42 -3.03 -13.21
CA LYS A 29 -3.99 -3.35 -13.18
C LYS A 29 -3.72 -4.84 -12.99
N ALA A 30 -4.77 -5.65 -13.08
CA ALA A 30 -4.69 -7.11 -12.93
C ALA A 30 -4.15 -7.56 -11.58
N LEU A 31 -4.33 -6.72 -10.54
CA LEU A 31 -3.97 -7.08 -9.18
C LEU A 31 -5.10 -7.84 -8.50
N LEU A 32 -6.31 -7.68 -8.99
CA LEU A 32 -7.49 -8.40 -8.55
C LEU A 32 -8.14 -9.02 -9.76
N LEU A 33 -8.68 -10.23 -9.60
CA LEU A 33 -9.31 -10.98 -10.68
C LEU A 33 -10.75 -11.31 -10.29
N PRO A 34 -11.70 -10.47 -10.67
CA PRO A 34 -13.09 -10.71 -10.31
C PRO A 34 -13.67 -11.88 -11.06
N GLN A 35 -14.62 -12.53 -10.45
CA GLN A 35 -15.46 -13.51 -11.09
C GLN A 35 -16.82 -12.86 -11.35
N ARG A 36 -17.65 -13.53 -12.11
CA ARG A 36 -18.98 -13.03 -12.38
C ARG A 36 -20.04 -13.98 -11.86
N ALA A 37 -20.97 -13.42 -11.12
CA ALA A 37 -22.19 -14.11 -10.73
C ALA A 37 -23.30 -13.46 -11.54
N GLY A 38 -23.66 -14.10 -12.68
CA GLY A 38 -24.52 -13.47 -13.63
C GLY A 38 -23.83 -12.29 -14.29
N THR A 39 -24.41 -11.09 -14.16
CA THR A 39 -23.82 -9.85 -14.67
C THR A 39 -23.04 -9.08 -13.61
N THR A 40 -23.05 -9.59 -12.37
CA THR A 40 -22.43 -8.89 -11.25
C THR A 40 -21.00 -9.36 -11.03
N ARG A 41 -20.09 -8.41 -10.81
CA ARG A 41 -18.73 -8.73 -10.42
C ARG A 41 -18.69 -9.14 -8.97
N VAL A 42 -17.98 -10.23 -8.68
CA VAL A 42 -17.79 -10.69 -7.33
C VAL A 42 -16.33 -11.06 -7.11
N TYR A 43 -15.90 -10.93 -5.86
CA TYR A 43 -14.54 -11.24 -5.46
C TYR A 43 -14.55 -12.32 -4.40
N SER A 44 -13.57 -13.21 -4.46
CA SER A 44 -13.44 -14.29 -3.51
C SER A 44 -12.79 -13.80 -2.20
N HIS A 45 -12.77 -14.66 -1.18
CA HIS A 45 -12.01 -14.39 0.04
C HIS A 45 -10.52 -14.17 -0.26
N LYS A 46 -10.01 -14.89 -1.24
CA LYS A 46 -8.62 -14.76 -1.66
C LYS A 46 -8.35 -13.36 -2.23
N ASP A 47 -9.27 -12.89 -3.06
CA ASP A 47 -9.17 -11.54 -3.61
C ASP A 47 -9.29 -10.48 -2.52
N ARG A 48 -10.14 -10.73 -1.53
CA ARG A 48 -10.25 -9.82 -0.40
C ARG A 48 -8.92 -9.74 0.36
N ALA A 49 -8.30 -10.89 0.62
CA ALA A 49 -7.00 -10.92 1.29
C ALA A 49 -5.94 -10.19 0.47
N ARG A 50 -5.94 -10.39 -0.85
CA ARG A 50 -5.02 -9.67 -1.74
C ARG A 50 -5.26 -8.17 -1.66
N LEU A 51 -6.50 -7.74 -1.65
CA LEU A 51 -6.83 -6.31 -1.57
C LEU A 51 -6.34 -5.71 -0.27
N VAL A 52 -6.49 -6.42 0.84
CA VAL A 52 -5.97 -5.96 2.14
C VAL A 52 -4.46 -5.75 2.06
N LEU A 53 -3.74 -6.69 1.44
CA LEU A 53 -2.29 -6.58 1.27
C LEU A 53 -1.90 -5.41 0.35
N ILE A 54 -2.66 -5.21 -0.72
CA ILE A 54 -2.42 -4.09 -1.64
C ILE A 54 -2.56 -2.76 -0.90
N LEU A 55 -3.66 -2.61 -0.15
CA LEU A 55 -3.92 -1.37 0.58
C LEU A 55 -2.84 -1.10 1.63
N ARG A 56 -2.41 -2.14 2.33
CA ARG A 56 -1.34 -2.00 3.32
C ARG A 56 -0.03 -1.60 2.66
N GLY A 57 0.31 -2.25 1.57
CA GLY A 57 1.54 -1.93 0.83
C GLY A 57 1.54 -0.49 0.33
N LYS A 58 0.42 -0.03 -0.21
CA LYS A 58 0.30 1.36 -0.67
C LYS A 58 0.48 2.33 0.49
N ARG A 59 -0.13 2.04 1.63
CA ARG A 59 0.00 2.90 2.81
C ARG A 59 1.43 2.98 3.30
N LEU A 60 2.19 1.90 3.17
CA LEU A 60 3.58 1.84 3.61
C LEU A 60 4.55 2.41 2.56
N GLY A 61 4.04 2.84 1.42
CA GLY A 61 4.85 3.53 0.44
C GLY A 61 5.46 2.64 -0.64
N PHE A 62 4.98 1.41 -0.78
CA PHE A 62 5.44 0.56 -1.87
C PHE A 62 4.71 0.90 -3.17
N SER A 63 5.40 0.77 -4.29
CA SER A 63 4.79 0.97 -5.60
C SER A 63 3.91 -0.22 -5.96
N LEU A 64 3.01 -0.02 -6.91
CA LEU A 64 2.18 -1.12 -7.39
C LEU A 64 3.02 -2.25 -8.01
N ALA A 65 4.12 -1.89 -8.66
CA ALA A 65 5.02 -2.89 -9.23
C ALA A 65 5.64 -3.76 -8.13
N GLU A 66 6.08 -3.14 -7.05
CA GLU A 66 6.64 -3.87 -5.91
C GLU A 66 5.59 -4.77 -5.25
N ILE A 67 4.38 -4.25 -5.08
CA ILE A 67 3.27 -5.02 -4.51
C ILE A 67 2.94 -6.21 -5.40
N ARG A 68 2.89 -6.01 -6.71
CA ARG A 68 2.62 -7.09 -7.67
C ARG A 68 3.67 -8.19 -7.56
N GLU A 69 4.93 -7.81 -7.50
CA GLU A 69 6.02 -8.76 -7.38
C GLU A 69 5.88 -9.64 -6.15
N PHE A 70 5.54 -9.02 -5.03
CA PHE A 70 5.30 -9.74 -3.79
C PHE A 70 4.10 -10.69 -3.89
N LEU A 71 2.99 -10.20 -4.45
CA LEU A 71 1.78 -11.01 -4.61
C LEU A 71 1.98 -12.18 -5.57
N ASP A 72 2.76 -11.98 -6.61
CA ASP A 72 3.02 -13.04 -7.58
C ASP A 72 3.79 -14.20 -6.94
N LEU A 73 4.70 -13.90 -6.02
CA LEU A 73 5.41 -14.95 -5.30
C LEU A 73 4.49 -15.76 -4.39
N TYR A 74 3.38 -15.20 -3.98
CA TYR A 74 2.44 -15.87 -3.11
C TYR A 74 1.90 -17.16 -3.73
N HIS A 75 1.85 -17.24 -5.05
CA HIS A 75 1.35 -18.40 -5.75
C HIS A 75 2.42 -19.45 -6.04
N ILE A 76 3.68 -19.05 -6.06
CA ILE A 76 4.77 -19.90 -6.48
C ILE A 76 5.45 -20.56 -5.28
N ASP A 77 5.58 -19.83 -4.21
CA ASP A 77 6.32 -20.26 -3.01
C ASP A 77 5.39 -20.88 -1.99
N THR A 78 5.33 -22.20 -1.95
CA THR A 78 4.41 -22.91 -1.05
C THR A 78 4.82 -22.84 0.42
N ASP A 79 6.11 -22.68 0.69
CA ASP A 79 6.57 -22.56 2.09
C ASP A 79 6.86 -21.11 2.50
N ASN A 80 6.58 -20.17 1.61
CA ASN A 80 6.70 -18.74 1.86
C ASN A 80 8.13 -18.26 2.15
N SER A 81 9.14 -19.10 1.89
CA SER A 81 10.50 -18.73 2.23
C SER A 81 11.05 -17.69 1.26
N LEU A 82 10.84 -17.86 -0.04
CA LEU A 82 11.24 -16.87 -1.04
C LEU A 82 10.46 -15.57 -0.87
N GLN A 83 9.18 -15.68 -0.58
CA GLN A 83 8.33 -14.51 -0.36
C GLN A 83 8.81 -13.72 0.84
N THR A 84 9.12 -14.42 1.93
CA THR A 84 9.63 -13.77 3.14
C THR A 84 10.94 -13.06 2.89
N LYS A 85 11.85 -13.70 2.14
CA LYS A 85 13.13 -13.10 1.79
C LYS A 85 12.97 -11.84 0.95
N LEU A 86 12.09 -11.90 -0.05
CA LEU A 86 11.83 -10.75 -0.90
C LEU A 86 11.23 -9.61 -0.08
N LEU A 87 10.27 -9.92 0.76
CA LEU A 87 9.63 -8.91 1.60
C LEU A 87 10.65 -8.26 2.54
N SER A 88 11.49 -9.08 3.17
CA SER A 88 12.53 -8.57 4.08
C SER A 88 13.46 -7.59 3.36
N GLU A 89 13.89 -7.94 2.15
CA GLU A 89 14.77 -7.08 1.37
C GLU A 89 14.08 -5.77 0.96
N LYS A 90 12.84 -5.85 0.53
CA LYS A 90 12.08 -4.67 0.16
C LYS A 90 11.87 -3.74 1.35
N ILE A 91 11.61 -4.31 2.52
CA ILE A 91 11.44 -3.52 3.75
C ILE A 91 12.75 -2.85 4.12
N ARG A 92 13.86 -3.57 4.03
CA ARG A 92 15.18 -3.01 4.35
C ARG A 92 15.47 -1.79 3.48
N ILE A 93 15.23 -1.91 2.17
CA ILE A 93 15.46 -0.82 1.24
C ILE A 93 14.54 0.37 1.58
N LYS A 94 13.27 0.08 1.86
CA LYS A 94 12.30 1.13 2.19
C LYS A 94 12.70 1.86 3.48
N ILE A 95 13.14 1.12 4.48
CA ILE A 95 13.59 1.74 5.74
C ILE A 95 14.77 2.66 5.48
N ASN A 96 15.75 2.22 4.70
CA ASN A 96 16.92 3.04 4.40
C ASN A 96 16.53 4.31 3.65
N ASP A 97 15.63 4.21 2.67
CA ASP A 97 15.15 5.37 1.93
C ASP A 97 14.45 6.37 2.85
N LEU A 98 13.63 5.87 3.76
CA LEU A 98 12.91 6.73 4.70
C LEU A 98 13.85 7.41 5.68
N LEU A 99 14.88 6.70 6.12
CA LEU A 99 15.89 7.29 7.00
C LEU A 99 16.64 8.43 6.30
N GLU A 100 16.97 8.25 5.03
CA GLU A 100 17.60 9.32 4.25
C GLU A 100 16.68 10.52 4.12
N GLN A 101 15.40 10.29 3.81
CA GLN A 101 14.42 11.36 3.71
C GLN A 101 14.28 12.10 5.03
N ARG A 102 14.28 11.36 6.14
CA ARG A 102 14.18 11.98 7.45
C ARG A 102 15.38 12.86 7.75
N ASN A 103 16.59 12.38 7.40
CA ASN A 103 17.79 13.18 7.60
C ASN A 103 17.74 14.46 6.76
N GLU A 104 17.29 14.37 5.51
CA GLU A 104 17.16 15.55 4.65
C GLU A 104 16.14 16.53 5.21
N LEU A 105 15.01 16.02 5.72
CA LEU A 105 14.00 16.88 6.33
C LEU A 105 14.54 17.55 7.59
N ASP A 106 15.29 16.83 8.41
CA ASP A 106 15.89 17.41 9.61
C ASP A 106 16.83 18.56 9.27
N LEU A 107 17.61 18.41 8.19
CA LEU A 107 18.51 19.48 7.73
C LEU A 107 17.72 20.70 7.26
N VAL A 108 16.65 20.47 6.50
CA VAL A 108 15.81 21.58 6.02
C VAL A 108 15.15 22.30 7.20
N LEU A 109 14.64 21.54 8.16
CA LEU A 109 14.02 22.12 9.34
C LEU A 109 15.02 22.96 10.15
N ALA A 110 16.23 22.45 10.31
CA ALA A 110 17.26 23.17 11.03
C ALA A 110 17.58 24.50 10.34
N GLU A 111 17.69 24.49 9.01
CA GLU A 111 17.96 25.70 8.25
C GLU A 111 16.81 26.70 8.35
N LEU A 112 15.58 26.23 8.22
CA LEU A 112 14.41 27.10 8.33
C LEU A 112 14.30 27.71 9.72
N ASN A 113 14.57 26.92 10.76
CA ASN A 113 14.55 27.42 12.13
C ASN A 113 15.61 28.50 12.35
N GLU A 114 16.77 28.33 11.75
CA GLU A 114 17.83 29.33 11.83
C GLU A 114 17.41 30.63 11.16
N ILE A 115 16.81 30.54 10.00
CA ILE A 115 16.31 31.71 9.29
C ILE A 115 15.19 32.38 10.08
N GLN A 116 14.31 31.60 10.65
CA GLN A 116 13.21 32.12 11.47
C GLN A 116 13.74 32.93 12.65
N GLU A 117 14.77 32.40 13.30
CA GLU A 117 15.40 33.07 14.44
C GLU A 117 16.02 34.40 14.03
N LYS A 118 16.69 34.43 12.88
CA LYS A 118 17.25 35.67 12.36
C LYS A 118 16.17 36.70 12.07
N CYS A 119 15.03 36.26 11.52
CA CYS A 119 13.90 37.15 11.27
C CYS A 119 13.35 37.72 12.57
N PHE A 120 13.20 36.89 13.58
CA PHE A 120 12.74 37.33 14.89
C PHE A 120 13.66 38.40 15.47
N ASN A 121 14.96 38.15 15.40
CA ASN A 121 15.93 39.10 15.94
C ASN A 121 15.91 40.43 15.18
N ALA A 122 15.74 40.38 13.87
CA ALA A 122 15.66 41.57 13.04
C ALA A 122 14.42 42.40 13.37
N LEU A 123 13.30 41.74 13.69
CA LEU A 123 12.06 42.44 14.02
C LEU A 123 12.07 43.08 15.39
N LYS A 124 12.92 42.60 16.28
CA LYS A 124 13.05 43.18 17.61
C LYS A 124 13.81 44.51 17.63
N ASN A 125 14.63 44.75 16.64
CA ASN A 125 15.49 45.96 16.61
C ASN A 125 14.80 47.13 15.92
#